data_25b960b71e1cdfb43e62e66dd9da4ee8
#
_entry.id   25b960b71e1cdfb43e62e66dd9da4ee8
#
_cell.length_a   1.000
_cell.length_b   1.000
_cell.length_c   1.000
_cell.angle_alpha   90.00
_cell.angle_beta   90.00
_cell.angle_gamma   90.00
#
_symmetry.space_group_name_H-M   'P 1'
#
loop_
_entity.id
_entity.type
_entity.pdbx_description
1 polymer ?
#
loop_
_entity_poly.entity_id
_entity_poly.type
_entity_poly.pdbx_seq_one_letter_code
_entity_poly.pdbx_strand_id
1 'polypeptide(L)'
;MSTTERSKRQKQRKVLLMGRSGAGKSSMRSIIFSNYVAKDVRRLGATVDVEHSNIRFMGNLMLNLWDCGGQDSFVESYLSNQRSHVFSSVAVLIFVFDISSKVAASDMVSFADTIRALHEFSPNSKIFVLIHKMDLVPGEQKARALQQKAHDVRTTCEDEGFLGQQVEFWATSIWDQSLYKAWTQVIYFLVPNATVIENMLEKLAELLDARELILYERTTCLVVTHVTRGSEGRNPYTDRFERISSILKTHKHSMAKHTGTMASEVSFAEMQIKTGEFMFFITRLTENTNLAVVMPGDEAAFNAARVNVQLARQEFAHLDIMEKKGKEVQRQADTRGSAPGEDDVDTISSQARLS
;
A
#
# COMPACT_ATOMS: atom_id res chain seq x y z
N MET A 1 4.63 24.82 -33.75
CA MET A 1 4.20 25.03 -32.37
C MET A 1 3.71 23.71 -31.82
N SER A 2 4.52 23.17 -31.03
CA SER A 2 4.37 22.51 -29.76
C SER A 2 3.61 21.19 -29.73
N THR A 3 4.35 20.12 -29.96
CA THR A 3 3.97 18.72 -29.68
C THR A 3 4.66 18.18 -28.40
N THR A 4 4.95 19.04 -27.41
CA THR A 4 5.87 18.66 -26.32
C THR A 4 5.24 18.69 -24.92
N GLU A 5 3.90 18.68 -24.79
CA GLU A 5 3.24 18.63 -23.49
C GLU A 5 2.17 17.53 -23.38
N ARG A 6 2.49 16.28 -23.74
CA ARG A 6 1.80 15.16 -23.13
C ARG A 6 2.46 14.86 -21.78
N SER A 7 2.12 15.71 -20.79
CA SER A 7 2.41 15.54 -19.38
C SER A 7 2.33 14.06 -18.98
N LYS A 8 3.40 13.59 -18.34
CA LYS A 8 3.48 12.29 -17.65
C LYS A 8 2.29 12.18 -16.69
N ARG A 9 1.17 11.61 -17.11
CA ARG A 9 0.04 11.33 -16.20
C ARG A 9 0.56 10.39 -15.11
N GLN A 10 0.83 10.94 -13.95
CA GLN A 10 1.09 10.17 -12.74
C GLN A 10 -0.10 9.23 -12.50
N LYS A 11 0.18 7.96 -12.22
CA LYS A 11 -0.86 6.98 -11.90
C LYS A 11 -1.34 7.25 -10.48
N GLN A 12 -2.42 7.97 -10.34
CA GLN A 12 -3.06 8.19 -9.05
C GLN A 12 -3.87 6.96 -8.65
N ARG A 13 -3.65 6.48 -7.44
CA ARG A 13 -4.43 5.43 -6.80
C ARG A 13 -5.18 6.03 -5.63
N LYS A 14 -6.51 6.05 -5.74
CA LYS A 14 -7.37 6.54 -4.68
C LYS A 14 -7.52 5.47 -3.60
N VAL A 15 -7.20 5.86 -2.37
CA VAL A 15 -7.31 5.02 -1.18
C VAL A 15 -8.25 5.74 -0.21
N LEU A 16 -9.35 5.09 0.14
CA LEU A 16 -10.28 5.59 1.16
C LEU A 16 -9.92 4.98 2.52
N LEU A 17 -9.83 5.82 3.55
CA LEU A 17 -9.65 5.42 4.93
C LEU A 17 -10.91 5.81 5.70
N MET A 18 -11.78 4.85 5.98
CA MET A 18 -13.10 5.05 6.56
C MET A 18 -13.28 4.28 7.88
N GLY A 19 -14.34 4.58 8.58
CA GLY A 19 -14.69 4.00 9.88
C GLY A 19 -15.13 5.09 10.85
N ARG A 20 -15.67 4.71 11.98
CA ARG A 20 -16.25 5.62 12.97
C ARG A 20 -15.23 6.62 13.54
N SER A 21 -15.74 7.75 14.04
CA SER A 21 -14.93 8.69 14.81
C SER A 21 -14.32 8.01 16.03
N GLY A 22 -13.03 8.29 16.28
CA GLY A 22 -12.26 7.65 17.35
C GLY A 22 -11.75 6.24 17.06
N ALA A 23 -12.03 5.65 15.89
CA ALA A 23 -11.51 4.33 15.51
C ALA A 23 -9.98 4.30 15.28
N GLY A 24 -9.29 5.45 15.24
CA GLY A 24 -7.84 5.54 15.11
C GLY A 24 -7.31 5.82 13.71
N LYS A 25 -8.17 6.16 12.73
CA LYS A 25 -7.79 6.43 11.33
C LYS A 25 -6.68 7.47 11.19
N SER A 26 -6.88 8.67 11.73
CA SER A 26 -5.93 9.77 11.64
C SER A 26 -4.64 9.49 12.41
N SER A 27 -4.72 8.72 13.52
CA SER A 27 -3.55 8.22 14.23
C SER A 27 -2.73 7.27 13.36
N MET A 28 -3.38 6.32 12.68
CA MET A 28 -2.72 5.42 11.73
C MET A 28 -2.06 6.21 10.60
N ARG A 29 -2.80 7.15 9.98
CA ARG A 29 -2.28 8.00 8.90
C ARG A 29 -1.01 8.74 9.35
N SER A 30 -1.04 9.34 10.51
CA SER A 30 0.09 10.10 11.04
C SER A 30 1.30 9.20 11.35
N ILE A 31 1.08 8.00 11.90
CA ILE A 31 2.16 7.04 12.14
C ILE A 31 2.76 6.55 10.82
N ILE A 32 1.93 6.18 9.85
CA ILE A 32 2.39 5.56 8.62
C ILE A 32 3.04 6.60 7.69
N PHE A 33 2.41 7.75 7.48
CA PHE A 33 2.82 8.69 6.43
C PHE A 33 3.54 9.95 6.95
N SER A 34 3.31 10.34 8.21
CA SER A 34 3.93 11.54 8.76
C SER A 34 5.06 11.26 9.77
N ASN A 35 5.48 10.00 9.88
CA ASN A 35 6.55 9.53 10.76
C ASN A 35 6.35 9.84 12.26
N TYR A 36 5.08 9.98 12.70
CA TYR A 36 4.78 10.08 14.13
C TYR A 36 5.05 8.74 14.82
N VAL A 37 5.43 8.80 16.08
CA VAL A 37 5.47 7.62 16.95
C VAL A 37 4.16 7.49 17.73
N ALA A 38 3.79 6.28 18.16
CA ALA A 38 2.51 6.00 18.81
C ALA A 38 2.22 6.91 20.02
N LYS A 39 3.24 7.33 20.74
CA LYS A 39 3.10 8.24 21.89
C LYS A 39 2.62 9.64 21.51
N ASP A 40 3.00 10.11 20.34
CA ASP A 40 2.71 11.49 19.91
C ASP A 40 1.28 11.62 19.36
N VAL A 41 0.71 10.54 18.81
CA VAL A 41 -0.64 10.57 18.21
C VAL A 41 -1.78 10.64 19.24
N ARG A 42 -1.51 10.44 20.53
CA ARG A 42 -2.51 10.59 21.60
C ARG A 42 -3.10 12.00 21.70
N ARG A 43 -2.42 12.99 21.13
CA ARG A 43 -2.82 14.41 21.17
C ARG A 43 -3.60 14.84 19.95
N LEU A 44 -3.80 13.94 18.97
CA LEU A 44 -4.57 14.24 17.77
C LEU A 44 -6.06 14.36 18.14
N GLY A 45 -6.69 15.45 17.72
CA GLY A 45 -8.12 15.65 17.82
C GLY A 45 -8.93 14.78 16.85
N ALA A 46 -10.26 14.88 16.92
CA ALA A 46 -11.14 14.24 15.96
C ALA A 46 -11.03 14.94 14.60
N THR A 47 -11.00 14.18 13.51
CA THR A 47 -11.07 14.68 12.14
C THR A 47 -12.48 15.18 11.87
N VAL A 48 -12.61 16.45 11.51
CA VAL A 48 -13.91 17.13 11.35
C VAL A 48 -14.44 17.00 9.92
N ASP A 49 -13.56 16.81 8.93
CA ASP A 49 -13.91 16.72 7.51
C ASP A 49 -13.01 15.70 6.80
N VAL A 50 -13.14 15.60 5.47
CA VAL A 50 -12.23 14.78 4.65
C VAL A 50 -10.88 15.47 4.52
N GLU A 51 -9.85 14.83 5.05
CA GLU A 51 -8.48 15.27 4.81
C GLU A 51 -7.89 14.54 3.61
N HIS A 52 -7.58 15.30 2.57
CA HIS A 52 -6.92 14.78 1.38
C HIS A 52 -5.41 14.88 1.49
N SER A 53 -4.72 13.79 1.27
CA SER A 53 -3.26 13.75 1.23
C SER A 53 -2.78 13.09 -0.06
N ASN A 54 -2.04 13.83 -0.86
CA ASN A 54 -1.36 13.28 -2.03
C ASN A 54 0.06 12.86 -1.62
N ILE A 55 0.29 11.58 -1.52
CA ILE A 55 1.55 11.00 -1.07
C ILE A 55 2.24 10.41 -2.29
N ARG A 56 3.39 10.99 -2.64
CA ARG A 56 4.25 10.37 -3.66
C ARG A 56 4.88 9.12 -3.06
N PHE A 57 4.58 8.00 -3.67
CA PHE A 57 5.13 6.70 -3.34
C PHE A 57 6.17 6.30 -4.40
N MET A 58 6.46 5.04 -4.60
CA MET A 58 7.46 4.58 -5.56
C MET A 58 7.22 5.13 -6.98
N GLY A 59 8.27 5.61 -7.60
CA GLY A 59 8.26 6.06 -8.99
C GLY A 59 7.22 7.14 -9.29
N ASN A 60 6.27 6.83 -10.17
CA ASN A 60 5.16 7.71 -10.55
C ASN A 60 3.84 7.39 -9.82
N LEU A 61 3.87 6.51 -8.81
CA LEU A 61 2.69 6.19 -8.02
C LEU A 61 2.39 7.32 -7.04
N MET A 62 1.22 7.91 -7.19
CA MET A 62 0.65 8.86 -6.23
C MET A 62 -0.50 8.18 -5.49
N LEU A 63 -0.37 8.07 -4.18
CA LEU A 63 -1.45 7.67 -3.31
C LEU A 63 -2.28 8.92 -2.98
N ASN A 64 -3.52 8.93 -3.41
CA ASN A 64 -4.49 9.93 -3.01
C ASN A 64 -5.28 9.35 -1.83
N LEU A 65 -4.79 9.62 -0.62
CA LEU A 65 -5.38 9.13 0.61
C LEU A 65 -6.45 10.10 1.10
N TRP A 66 -7.65 9.57 1.30
CA TRP A 66 -8.80 10.27 1.83
C TRP A 66 -9.06 9.77 3.25
N ASP A 67 -8.69 10.56 4.24
CA ASP A 67 -9.02 10.31 5.65
C ASP A 67 -10.38 10.92 5.95
N CYS A 68 -11.41 10.10 5.83
CA CYS A 68 -12.79 10.54 5.98
C CYS A 68 -13.17 10.69 7.45
N GLY A 69 -13.73 11.83 7.83
CA GLY A 69 -14.29 12.05 9.16
C GLY A 69 -15.31 10.96 9.49
N GLY A 70 -15.27 10.46 10.72
CA GLY A 70 -16.13 9.34 11.15
C GLY A 70 -17.30 9.75 12.02
N GLN A 71 -17.66 11.04 12.08
CA GLN A 71 -18.85 11.51 12.77
C GLN A 71 -20.11 11.21 11.92
N ASP A 72 -21.22 10.86 12.55
CA ASP A 72 -22.42 10.39 11.87
C ASP A 72 -22.93 11.41 10.81
N SER A 73 -22.91 12.71 11.11
CA SER A 73 -23.30 13.78 10.17
C SER A 73 -22.41 13.85 8.91
N PHE A 74 -21.13 13.51 9.02
CA PHE A 74 -20.21 13.48 7.86
C PHE A 74 -20.38 12.20 7.05
N VAL A 75 -20.58 11.07 7.72
CA VAL A 75 -20.87 9.80 7.05
C VAL A 75 -22.13 9.91 6.20
N GLU A 76 -23.20 10.51 6.73
CA GLU A 76 -24.42 10.79 5.97
C GLU A 76 -24.16 11.70 4.75
N SER A 77 -23.32 12.73 4.89
CA SER A 77 -22.97 13.61 3.76
C SER A 77 -22.21 12.87 2.66
N TYR A 78 -21.27 11.96 3.01
CA TYR A 78 -20.54 11.17 2.01
C TYR A 78 -21.44 10.17 1.30
N LEU A 79 -22.37 9.57 2.03
CA LEU A 79 -23.28 8.56 1.49
C LEU A 79 -24.47 9.18 0.73
N SER A 80 -24.75 10.47 0.86
CA SER A 80 -25.81 11.17 0.15
C SER A 80 -25.27 12.11 -0.94
N ASN A 81 -24.81 13.28 -0.54
CA ASN A 81 -24.51 14.39 -1.45
C ASN A 81 -23.19 14.25 -2.21
N GLN A 82 -22.19 13.59 -1.63
CA GLN A 82 -20.84 13.43 -2.19
C GLN A 82 -20.52 12.00 -2.62
N ARG A 83 -21.51 11.12 -2.66
CA ARG A 83 -21.34 9.68 -2.88
C ARG A 83 -20.52 9.36 -4.12
N SER A 84 -20.90 9.89 -5.27
CA SER A 84 -20.18 9.66 -6.52
C SER A 84 -18.75 10.19 -6.47
N HIS A 85 -18.51 11.36 -5.89
CA HIS A 85 -17.19 11.95 -5.78
C HIS A 85 -16.28 11.16 -4.84
N VAL A 86 -16.78 10.72 -3.69
CA VAL A 86 -16.01 9.95 -2.71
C VAL A 86 -15.71 8.54 -3.21
N PHE A 87 -16.68 7.84 -3.80
CA PHE A 87 -16.54 6.41 -4.11
C PHE A 87 -16.12 6.11 -5.55
N SER A 88 -16.03 7.09 -6.45
CA SER A 88 -15.54 6.87 -7.81
C SER A 88 -14.03 6.64 -7.87
N SER A 89 -13.62 5.68 -8.73
CA SER A 89 -12.22 5.37 -9.03
C SER A 89 -11.40 4.95 -7.80
N VAL A 90 -12.03 4.34 -6.82
CA VAL A 90 -11.35 3.82 -5.63
C VAL A 90 -10.57 2.57 -5.99
N ALA A 91 -9.29 2.55 -5.69
CA ALA A 91 -8.46 1.36 -5.84
C ALA A 91 -8.52 0.48 -4.59
N VAL A 92 -8.51 1.11 -3.42
CA VAL A 92 -8.53 0.45 -2.12
C VAL A 92 -9.45 1.19 -1.16
N LEU A 93 -10.31 0.45 -0.48
CA LEU A 93 -10.98 0.87 0.74
C LEU A 93 -10.29 0.24 1.94
N ILE A 94 -9.91 1.07 2.91
CA ILE A 94 -9.46 0.63 4.24
C ILE A 94 -10.59 1.01 5.21
N PHE A 95 -11.26 0.02 5.77
CA PHE A 95 -12.28 0.26 6.78
C PHE A 95 -11.80 -0.16 8.16
N VAL A 96 -11.87 0.75 9.13
CA VAL A 96 -11.32 0.58 10.47
C VAL A 96 -12.44 0.38 11.47
N PHE A 97 -12.50 -0.79 12.08
CA PHE A 97 -13.37 -1.11 13.21
C PHE A 97 -12.59 -0.99 14.51
N ASP A 98 -13.14 -0.28 15.47
CA ASP A 98 -12.65 -0.27 16.85
C ASP A 98 -13.19 -1.51 17.59
N ILE A 99 -12.31 -2.42 18.01
CA ILE A 99 -12.74 -3.65 18.73
C ILE A 99 -13.43 -3.33 20.06
N SER A 100 -13.15 -2.17 20.64
CA SER A 100 -13.76 -1.69 21.90
C SER A 100 -15.03 -0.87 21.71
N SER A 101 -15.56 -0.77 20.48
CA SER A 101 -16.74 0.04 20.18
C SER A 101 -17.97 -0.46 20.94
N LYS A 102 -18.61 0.46 21.67
CA LYS A 102 -19.85 0.18 22.41
C LYS A 102 -21.10 0.17 21.50
N VAL A 103 -20.96 0.54 20.26
CA VAL A 103 -22.04 0.71 19.26
C VAL A 103 -21.75 -0.13 17.99
N ALA A 104 -21.27 -1.34 18.20
CA ALA A 104 -20.85 -2.24 17.13
C ALA A 104 -21.92 -2.48 16.05
N ALA A 105 -23.22 -2.45 16.40
CA ALA A 105 -24.30 -2.57 15.43
C ALA A 105 -24.35 -1.36 14.48
N SER A 106 -24.22 -0.13 14.99
CA SER A 106 -24.15 1.07 14.18
C SER A 106 -22.91 1.09 13.27
N ASP A 107 -21.78 0.58 13.76
CA ASP A 107 -20.55 0.47 12.96
C ASP A 107 -20.75 -0.49 11.77
N MET A 108 -21.52 -1.57 11.95
CA MET A 108 -21.86 -2.52 10.88
C MET A 108 -22.81 -1.91 9.85
N VAL A 109 -23.81 -1.12 10.27
CA VAL A 109 -24.70 -0.40 9.35
C VAL A 109 -23.89 0.58 8.50
N SER A 110 -23.04 1.39 9.13
CA SER A 110 -22.17 2.34 8.40
C SER A 110 -21.22 1.62 7.43
N PHE A 111 -20.74 0.44 7.80
CA PHE A 111 -19.92 -0.39 6.92
C PHE A 111 -20.73 -0.89 5.72
N ALA A 112 -21.93 -1.44 5.92
CA ALA A 112 -22.79 -1.93 4.85
C ALA A 112 -23.13 -0.83 3.84
N ASP A 113 -23.49 0.37 4.32
CA ASP A 113 -23.76 1.51 3.45
C ASP A 113 -22.52 1.95 2.65
N THR A 114 -21.34 1.91 3.29
CA THR A 114 -20.05 2.18 2.63
C THR A 114 -19.77 1.17 1.52
N ILE A 115 -19.95 -0.13 1.79
CA ILE A 115 -19.71 -1.21 0.82
C ILE A 115 -20.70 -1.11 -0.34
N ARG A 116 -21.97 -0.80 -0.07
CA ARG A 116 -23.00 -0.59 -1.12
C ARG A 116 -22.63 0.57 -2.04
N ALA A 117 -22.17 1.70 -1.46
CA ALA A 117 -21.68 2.83 -2.25
C ALA A 117 -20.42 2.46 -3.06
N LEU A 118 -19.51 1.70 -2.46
CA LEU A 118 -18.29 1.25 -3.15
C LEU A 118 -18.63 0.31 -4.33
N HIS A 119 -19.57 -0.61 -4.14
CA HIS A 119 -20.02 -1.52 -5.20
C HIS A 119 -20.62 -0.76 -6.38
N GLU A 120 -21.41 0.26 -6.12
CA GLU A 120 -22.03 1.08 -7.15
C GLU A 120 -21.02 1.84 -8.02
N PHE A 121 -19.98 2.43 -7.41
CA PHE A 121 -19.04 3.34 -8.10
C PHE A 121 -17.67 2.74 -8.40
N SER A 122 -17.26 1.70 -7.69
CA SER A 122 -15.94 1.07 -7.83
C SER A 122 -15.97 -0.42 -7.46
N PRO A 123 -16.70 -1.28 -8.21
CA PRO A 123 -16.94 -2.69 -7.86
C PRO A 123 -15.66 -3.55 -7.83
N ASN A 124 -14.60 -3.09 -8.49
CA ASN A 124 -13.31 -3.81 -8.54
C ASN A 124 -12.32 -3.36 -7.45
N SER A 125 -12.78 -2.59 -6.46
CA SER A 125 -11.94 -2.14 -5.35
C SER A 125 -11.49 -3.31 -4.49
N LYS A 126 -10.27 -3.24 -3.97
CA LYS A 126 -9.80 -4.09 -2.89
C LYS A 126 -10.21 -3.51 -1.54
N ILE A 127 -10.64 -4.36 -0.63
CA ILE A 127 -11.13 -3.96 0.70
C ILE A 127 -10.19 -4.53 1.75
N PHE A 128 -9.62 -3.66 2.58
CA PHE A 128 -8.87 -4.04 3.76
C PHE A 128 -9.66 -3.65 5.00
N VAL A 129 -10.02 -4.65 5.80
CA VAL A 129 -10.73 -4.46 7.05
C VAL A 129 -9.74 -4.53 8.20
N LEU A 130 -9.53 -3.42 8.89
CA LEU A 130 -8.64 -3.34 10.03
C LEU A 130 -9.46 -3.39 11.32
N ILE A 131 -9.36 -4.49 12.04
CA ILE A 131 -9.90 -4.62 13.39
C ILE A 131 -8.86 -4.06 14.34
N HIS A 132 -9.09 -2.82 14.75
CA HIS A 132 -8.10 -1.99 15.42
C HIS A 132 -8.24 -1.97 16.94
N LYS A 133 -7.21 -1.48 17.61
CA LYS A 133 -7.05 -1.44 19.08
C LYS A 133 -7.02 -2.84 19.71
N MET A 134 -6.45 -3.81 18.99
CA MET A 134 -6.33 -5.20 19.46
C MET A 134 -5.40 -5.36 20.68
N ASP A 135 -4.66 -4.31 21.04
CA ASP A 135 -3.93 -4.21 22.32
C ASP A 135 -4.85 -4.22 23.55
N LEU A 136 -6.13 -3.81 23.38
CA LEU A 136 -7.14 -3.82 24.43
C LEU A 136 -7.75 -5.21 24.68
N VAL A 137 -7.52 -6.16 23.77
CA VAL A 137 -8.03 -7.54 23.87
C VAL A 137 -6.96 -8.43 24.51
N PRO A 138 -7.30 -9.23 25.56
CA PRO A 138 -6.39 -10.20 26.16
C PRO A 138 -5.82 -11.16 25.10
N GLY A 139 -4.54 -11.53 25.22
CA GLY A 139 -3.81 -12.28 24.21
C GLY A 139 -4.51 -13.55 23.75
N GLU A 140 -5.06 -14.33 24.69
CA GLU A 140 -5.78 -15.59 24.44
C GLU A 140 -7.08 -15.40 23.63
N GLN A 141 -7.69 -14.21 23.71
CA GLN A 141 -8.96 -13.90 23.07
C GLN A 141 -8.79 -13.21 21.70
N LYS A 142 -7.59 -12.74 21.34
CA LYS A 142 -7.35 -11.98 20.12
C LYS A 142 -7.78 -12.73 18.86
N ALA A 143 -7.38 -13.99 18.74
CA ALA A 143 -7.71 -14.80 17.57
C ALA A 143 -9.24 -14.99 17.43
N ARG A 144 -9.93 -15.28 18.54
CA ARG A 144 -11.38 -15.46 18.55
C ARG A 144 -12.11 -14.15 18.20
N ALA A 145 -11.69 -13.04 18.80
CA ALA A 145 -12.28 -11.72 18.53
C ALA A 145 -12.12 -11.32 17.06
N LEU A 146 -10.93 -11.56 16.47
CA LEU A 146 -10.69 -11.35 15.06
C LEU A 146 -11.58 -12.22 14.19
N GLN A 147 -11.66 -13.53 14.45
CA GLN A 147 -12.46 -14.47 13.68
C GLN A 147 -13.95 -14.13 13.71
N GLN A 148 -14.49 -13.80 14.89
CA GLN A 148 -15.88 -13.42 15.03
C GLN A 148 -16.20 -12.16 14.20
N LYS A 149 -15.41 -11.10 14.39
CA LYS A 149 -15.63 -9.84 13.64
C LYS A 149 -15.43 -10.02 12.14
N ALA A 150 -14.43 -10.81 11.74
CA ALA A 150 -14.18 -11.12 10.33
C ALA A 150 -15.32 -11.90 9.68
N HIS A 151 -15.96 -12.81 10.43
CA HIS A 151 -17.13 -13.55 9.96
C HIS A 151 -18.31 -12.59 9.69
N ASP A 152 -18.66 -11.75 10.66
CA ASP A 152 -19.78 -10.80 10.53
C ASP A 152 -19.59 -9.85 9.34
N VAL A 153 -18.38 -9.31 9.22
CA VAL A 153 -18.03 -8.38 8.13
C VAL A 153 -18.00 -9.08 6.77
N ARG A 154 -17.50 -10.33 6.70
CA ARG A 154 -17.47 -11.09 5.45
C ARG A 154 -18.86 -11.36 4.92
N THR A 155 -19.78 -11.78 5.77
CA THR A 155 -21.18 -11.99 5.39
C THR A 155 -21.78 -10.70 4.79
N THR A 156 -21.56 -9.55 5.44
CA THR A 156 -22.02 -8.27 4.90
C THR A 156 -21.40 -7.94 3.53
N CYS A 157 -20.11 -8.25 3.30
CA CYS A 157 -19.48 -8.03 2.00
C CYS A 157 -20.05 -8.93 0.91
N GLU A 158 -20.32 -10.20 1.23
CA GLU A 158 -20.91 -11.17 0.31
C GLU A 158 -22.34 -10.77 -0.06
N ASP A 159 -23.15 -10.33 0.90
CA ASP A 159 -24.51 -9.83 0.70
C ASP A 159 -24.56 -8.61 -0.23
N GLU A 160 -23.54 -7.76 -0.19
CA GLU A 160 -23.40 -6.57 -1.05
C GLU A 160 -22.59 -6.84 -2.34
N GLY A 161 -22.28 -8.11 -2.67
CA GLY A 161 -21.72 -8.53 -3.96
C GLY A 161 -20.20 -8.52 -4.05
N PHE A 162 -19.46 -8.34 -2.95
CA PHE A 162 -18.00 -8.46 -2.96
C PHE A 162 -17.56 -9.89 -2.70
N LEU A 163 -16.72 -10.43 -3.58
CA LEU A 163 -16.17 -11.77 -3.43
C LEU A 163 -15.06 -11.82 -2.37
N GLY A 164 -14.92 -12.99 -1.72
CA GLY A 164 -13.96 -13.18 -0.64
C GLY A 164 -12.51 -12.82 -0.96
N GLN A 165 -12.08 -12.95 -2.23
CA GLN A 165 -10.75 -12.55 -2.70
C GLN A 165 -10.49 -11.03 -2.68
N GLN A 166 -11.56 -10.22 -2.68
CA GLN A 166 -11.47 -8.76 -2.66
C GLN A 166 -11.33 -8.22 -1.24
N VAL A 167 -11.57 -9.03 -0.20
CA VAL A 167 -11.64 -8.60 1.19
C VAL A 167 -10.56 -9.28 2.02
N GLU A 168 -9.74 -8.47 2.71
CA GLU A 168 -8.70 -8.93 3.63
C GLU A 168 -8.91 -8.37 5.03
N PHE A 169 -8.62 -9.20 6.04
CA PHE A 169 -8.83 -8.86 7.46
C PHE A 169 -7.51 -8.81 8.22
N TRP A 170 -7.31 -7.74 8.99
CA TRP A 170 -6.10 -7.53 9.77
C TRP A 170 -6.42 -7.09 11.19
N ALA A 171 -5.87 -7.80 12.16
CA ALA A 171 -5.83 -7.35 13.55
C ALA A 171 -4.71 -6.32 13.69
N THR A 172 -5.02 -5.11 14.18
CA THR A 172 -4.03 -4.02 14.23
C THR A 172 -4.02 -3.28 15.56
N SER A 173 -2.83 -2.79 15.93
CA SER A 173 -2.61 -1.87 17.03
C SER A 173 -1.53 -0.86 16.64
N ILE A 174 -1.64 0.38 17.16
CA ILE A 174 -0.55 1.36 17.01
C ILE A 174 0.66 1.05 17.91
N TRP A 175 0.51 0.13 18.86
CA TRP A 175 1.52 -0.17 19.87
C TRP A 175 2.45 -1.31 19.49
N ASP A 176 2.14 -2.01 18.39
CA ASP A 176 2.94 -3.12 17.88
C ASP A 176 3.12 -3.06 16.36
N GLN A 177 3.77 -4.06 15.80
CA GLN A 177 4.11 -4.09 14.36
C GLN A 177 2.93 -4.47 13.45
N SER A 178 1.80 -4.86 14.01
CA SER A 178 0.63 -5.33 13.24
C SER A 178 0.07 -4.24 12.31
N LEU A 179 0.13 -2.97 12.73
CA LEU A 179 -0.25 -1.84 11.89
C LEU A 179 0.63 -1.74 10.64
N TYR A 180 1.94 -1.82 10.80
CA TYR A 180 2.89 -1.76 9.69
C TYR A 180 2.69 -2.93 8.73
N LYS A 181 2.46 -4.13 9.28
CA LYS A 181 2.22 -5.34 8.49
C LYS A 181 0.95 -5.21 7.62
N ALA A 182 -0.14 -4.71 8.18
CA ALA A 182 -1.37 -4.45 7.44
C ALA A 182 -1.14 -3.43 6.31
N TRP A 183 -0.47 -2.32 6.59
CA TRP A 183 -0.18 -1.31 5.57
C TRP A 183 0.83 -1.79 4.53
N THR A 184 1.76 -2.66 4.87
CA THR A 184 2.66 -3.32 3.88
C THR A 184 1.84 -4.07 2.84
N GLN A 185 0.79 -4.80 3.24
CA GLN A 185 -0.08 -5.51 2.29
C GLN A 185 -0.91 -4.55 1.42
N VAL A 186 -1.41 -3.46 2.00
CA VAL A 186 -2.07 -2.40 1.22
C VAL A 186 -1.13 -1.84 0.15
N ILE A 187 0.10 -1.54 0.54
CA ILE A 187 1.12 -1.00 -0.38
C ILE A 187 1.49 -2.02 -1.45
N TYR A 188 1.71 -3.27 -1.08
CA TYR A 188 2.02 -4.35 -2.03
C TYR A 188 0.95 -4.48 -3.11
N PHE A 189 -0.33 -4.39 -2.74
CA PHE A 189 -1.43 -4.38 -3.69
C PHE A 189 -1.44 -3.15 -4.60
N LEU A 190 -1.03 -1.99 -4.09
CA LEU A 190 -1.03 -0.74 -4.83
C LEU A 190 0.17 -0.58 -5.76
N VAL A 191 1.31 -1.21 -5.42
CA VAL A 191 2.55 -1.12 -6.20
C VAL A 191 2.39 -1.92 -7.51
N PRO A 192 2.51 -1.28 -8.66
CA PRO A 192 2.50 -1.99 -9.92
C PRO A 192 3.79 -2.81 -10.06
N ASN A 193 3.67 -4.00 -10.67
CA ASN A 193 4.80 -4.89 -10.96
C ASN A 193 5.59 -5.39 -9.73
N ALA A 194 4.94 -5.53 -8.57
CA ALA A 194 5.58 -6.03 -7.34
C ALA A 194 6.34 -7.35 -7.59
N THR A 195 5.76 -8.28 -8.35
CA THR A 195 6.40 -9.55 -8.75
C THR A 195 7.67 -9.36 -9.59
N VAL A 196 7.72 -8.35 -10.46
CA VAL A 196 8.95 -8.06 -11.23
C VAL A 196 10.05 -7.56 -10.31
N ILE A 197 9.69 -6.71 -9.34
CA ILE A 197 10.63 -6.21 -8.34
C ILE A 197 11.13 -7.37 -7.47
N GLU A 198 10.27 -8.30 -7.04
CA GLU A 198 10.66 -9.50 -6.32
C GLU A 198 11.68 -10.33 -7.10
N ASN A 199 11.39 -10.66 -8.35
CA ASN A 199 12.30 -11.44 -9.21
C ASN A 199 13.67 -10.75 -9.38
N MET A 200 13.70 -9.43 -9.45
CA MET A 200 14.96 -8.68 -9.52
C MET A 200 15.72 -8.71 -8.20
N LEU A 201 14.99 -8.60 -7.07
CA LEU A 201 15.60 -8.75 -5.74
C LEU A 201 16.13 -10.16 -5.51
N GLU A 202 15.44 -11.20 -5.99
CA GLU A 202 15.93 -12.58 -5.92
C GLU A 202 17.29 -12.74 -6.63
N LYS A 203 17.38 -12.24 -7.88
CA LYS A 203 18.63 -12.25 -8.62
C LYS A 203 19.76 -11.46 -7.92
N LEU A 204 19.39 -10.31 -7.36
CA LEU A 204 20.34 -9.50 -6.60
C LEU A 204 20.78 -10.23 -5.32
N ALA A 205 19.86 -10.89 -4.61
CA ALA A 205 20.18 -11.66 -3.41
C ALA A 205 21.15 -12.83 -3.72
N GLU A 206 20.97 -13.48 -4.88
CA GLU A 206 21.90 -14.50 -5.37
C GLU A 206 23.28 -13.92 -5.64
N LEU A 207 23.36 -12.81 -6.36
CA LEU A 207 24.61 -12.14 -6.69
C LEU A 207 25.39 -11.68 -5.46
N LEU A 208 24.68 -11.24 -4.42
CA LEU A 208 25.28 -10.73 -3.19
C LEU A 208 25.58 -11.84 -2.17
N ASP A 209 25.13 -13.06 -2.39
CA ASP A 209 25.03 -14.12 -1.38
C ASP A 209 24.38 -13.64 -0.07
N ALA A 210 23.35 -12.82 -0.24
CA ALA A 210 22.62 -12.23 0.87
C ALA A 210 21.61 -13.23 1.44
N ARG A 211 21.44 -13.23 2.78
CA ARG A 211 20.42 -14.02 3.46
C ARG A 211 19.03 -13.40 3.27
N GLU A 212 18.95 -12.08 3.38
CA GLU A 212 17.70 -11.34 3.21
C GLU A 212 17.95 -10.02 2.49
N LEU A 213 17.06 -9.69 1.56
CA LEU A 213 16.93 -8.35 0.98
C LEU A 213 15.56 -7.80 1.26
N ILE A 214 15.48 -6.58 1.77
CA ILE A 214 14.22 -5.92 2.08
C ILE A 214 14.20 -4.55 1.41
N LEU A 215 13.20 -4.32 0.58
CA LEU A 215 12.99 -3.04 -0.08
C LEU A 215 12.01 -2.19 0.74
N TYR A 216 12.46 -1.02 1.18
CA TYR A 216 11.66 -0.05 1.92
C TYR A 216 11.36 1.18 1.07
N GLU A 217 10.14 1.67 1.16
CA GLU A 217 9.84 3.00 0.66
C GLU A 217 10.50 4.06 1.57
N ARG A 218 11.17 5.04 0.97
CA ARG A 218 12.09 5.94 1.66
C ARG A 218 11.40 6.89 2.64
N THR A 219 10.22 7.39 2.29
CA THR A 219 9.51 8.40 3.09
C THR A 219 8.81 7.76 4.27
N THR A 220 8.04 6.73 4.01
CA THR A 220 7.20 6.03 5.00
C THR A 220 7.95 4.94 5.74
N CYS A 221 9.11 4.51 5.25
CA CYS A 221 9.85 3.34 5.74
C CYS A 221 9.02 2.04 5.76
N LEU A 222 7.94 1.96 4.95
CA LEU A 222 7.17 0.74 4.81
C LEU A 222 7.90 -0.26 3.92
N VAL A 223 7.76 -1.54 4.25
CA VAL A 223 8.23 -2.63 3.40
C VAL A 223 7.43 -2.64 2.11
N VAL A 224 8.11 -2.63 0.98
CA VAL A 224 7.51 -2.79 -0.35
C VAL A 224 7.45 -4.26 -0.71
N THR A 225 8.58 -4.94 -0.61
CA THR A 225 8.73 -6.38 -0.80
C THR A 225 10.06 -6.86 -0.19
N HIS A 226 10.23 -8.17 -0.07
CA HIS A 226 11.44 -8.75 0.49
C HIS A 226 11.70 -10.13 -0.10
N VAL A 227 12.95 -10.56 -0.03
CA VAL A 227 13.43 -11.90 -0.41
C VAL A 227 14.22 -12.48 0.74
N THR A 228 13.97 -13.74 1.07
CA THR A 228 14.72 -14.51 2.08
C THR A 228 15.26 -15.77 1.44
N ARG A 229 16.57 -16.02 1.58
CA ARG A 229 17.26 -17.19 1.02
C ARG A 229 17.73 -18.13 2.13
N GLY A 230 17.73 -19.42 1.82
CA GLY A 230 18.23 -20.50 2.68
C GLY A 230 17.20 -21.06 3.67
N SER A 231 17.55 -22.19 4.27
CA SER A 231 16.74 -22.90 5.28
C SER A 231 16.67 -22.18 6.63
N GLU A 232 17.49 -21.18 6.83
CA GLU A 232 17.51 -20.32 8.03
C GLU A 232 16.36 -19.34 8.12
N GLY A 233 15.41 -19.37 7.18
CA GLY A 233 14.16 -18.61 7.19
C GLY A 233 13.23 -18.92 8.37
N ARG A 234 13.67 -19.67 9.35
CA ARG A 234 13.05 -19.90 10.65
C ARG A 234 13.44 -18.86 11.69
N ASN A 235 13.66 -17.61 11.26
CA ASN A 235 13.76 -16.55 12.26
C ASN A 235 12.43 -16.51 13.02
N PRO A 236 12.44 -16.69 14.35
CA PRO A 236 11.22 -16.71 15.15
C PRO A 236 10.46 -15.38 15.12
N TYR A 237 11.12 -14.32 14.72
CA TYR A 237 10.53 -12.99 14.62
C TYR A 237 9.94 -12.76 13.23
N THR A 238 8.70 -13.14 13.04
CA THR A 238 7.96 -12.96 11.77
C THR A 238 7.70 -11.49 11.43
N ASP A 239 7.85 -10.60 12.39
CA ASP A 239 7.66 -9.13 12.29
C ASP A 239 8.98 -8.34 12.21
N ARG A 240 10.10 -9.02 11.93
CA ARG A 240 11.45 -8.40 11.94
C ARG A 240 11.60 -7.23 10.95
N PHE A 241 10.96 -7.34 9.79
CA PHE A 241 11.03 -6.28 8.77
C PHE A 241 10.30 -5.03 9.20
N GLU A 242 9.14 -5.20 9.81
CA GLU A 242 8.35 -4.11 10.38
C GLU A 242 9.04 -3.46 11.58
N ARG A 243 9.79 -4.26 12.38
CA ARG A 243 10.65 -3.73 13.44
C ARG A 243 11.74 -2.81 12.90
N ILE A 244 12.37 -3.18 11.77
CA ILE A 244 13.34 -2.31 11.09
C ILE A 244 12.65 -1.02 10.63
N SER A 245 11.44 -1.08 10.06
CA SER A 245 10.64 0.11 9.70
C SER A 245 10.45 1.03 10.91
N SER A 246 10.10 0.47 12.06
CA SER A 246 9.92 1.23 13.31
C SER A 246 11.23 1.87 13.78
N ILE A 247 12.36 1.16 13.69
CA ILE A 247 13.68 1.68 14.04
C ILE A 247 14.05 2.85 13.13
N LEU A 248 13.85 2.71 11.81
CA LEU A 248 14.14 3.76 10.83
C LEU A 248 13.30 5.03 11.10
N LYS A 249 12.03 4.88 11.40
CA LYS A 249 11.15 6.00 11.75
C LYS A 249 11.57 6.69 13.04
N THR A 250 11.88 5.92 14.07
CA THR A 250 12.36 6.44 15.34
C THR A 250 13.67 7.21 15.15
N HIS A 251 14.58 6.69 14.34
CA HIS A 251 15.82 7.36 13.99
C HIS A 251 15.56 8.69 13.27
N LYS A 252 14.73 8.69 12.21
CA LYS A 252 14.34 9.91 11.49
C LYS A 252 13.72 10.96 12.43
N HIS A 253 12.81 10.54 13.31
CA HIS A 253 12.17 11.42 14.26
C HIS A 253 13.18 12.04 15.27
N SER A 254 14.11 11.23 15.77
CA SER A 254 15.15 11.70 16.67
C SER A 254 16.09 12.68 15.99
N MET A 255 16.51 12.39 14.76
CA MET A 255 17.37 13.27 13.97
C MET A 255 16.67 14.58 13.62
N ALA A 256 15.38 14.54 13.26
CA ALA A 256 14.58 15.72 12.99
C ALA A 256 14.52 16.67 14.19
N LYS A 257 14.32 16.12 15.41
CA LYS A 257 14.37 16.90 16.65
C LYS A 257 15.73 17.53 16.89
N HIS A 258 16.81 16.82 16.56
CA HIS A 258 18.16 17.31 16.75
C HIS A 258 18.53 18.41 15.76
N THR A 259 18.09 18.28 14.50
CA THR A 259 18.42 19.22 13.42
C THR A 259 17.42 20.36 13.25
N GLY A 260 16.25 20.29 13.92
CA GLY A 260 15.17 21.27 13.75
C GLY A 260 14.43 21.14 12.41
N THR A 261 14.57 20.01 11.69
CA THR A 261 13.93 19.76 10.42
C THR A 261 12.69 18.85 10.57
N MET A 262 11.92 18.66 9.50
CA MET A 262 10.83 17.68 9.49
C MET A 262 11.38 16.25 9.36
N ALA A 263 10.77 15.27 10.01
CA ALA A 263 11.20 13.87 9.94
C ALA A 263 11.11 13.30 8.52
N SER A 264 10.22 13.82 7.67
CA SER A 264 10.13 13.47 6.24
C SER A 264 11.34 13.94 5.43
N GLU A 265 12.00 15.00 5.86
CA GLU A 265 13.18 15.58 5.19
C GLU A 265 14.48 14.91 5.61
N VAL A 266 14.48 14.22 6.77
CA VAL A 266 15.65 13.49 7.23
C VAL A 266 15.93 12.33 6.29
N SER A 267 17.11 12.34 5.70
CA SER A 267 17.64 11.25 4.89
C SER A 267 19.00 10.84 5.40
N PHE A 268 19.30 9.54 5.30
CA PHE A 268 20.63 9.01 5.55
C PHE A 268 21.19 8.41 4.25
N ALA A 269 22.48 8.47 4.07
CA ALA A 269 23.13 7.87 2.92
C ALA A 269 23.23 6.35 3.09
N GLU A 270 23.64 5.92 4.28
CA GLU A 270 23.82 4.53 4.62
C GLU A 270 23.77 4.34 6.15
N MET A 271 23.28 3.19 6.59
CA MET A 271 23.37 2.72 7.97
C MET A 271 23.96 1.31 7.96
N GLN A 272 24.89 1.01 8.85
CA GLN A 272 25.55 -0.29 8.94
C GLN A 272 25.51 -0.82 10.36
N ILE A 273 25.32 -2.14 10.48
CA ILE A 273 25.47 -2.90 11.72
C ILE A 273 26.35 -4.11 11.41
N LYS A 274 27.45 -4.27 12.14
CA LYS A 274 28.34 -5.40 12.00
C LYS A 274 28.38 -6.17 13.32
N THR A 275 28.11 -7.46 13.25
CA THR A 275 28.23 -8.41 14.37
C THR A 275 29.13 -9.57 13.96
N GLY A 276 29.45 -10.47 14.90
CA GLY A 276 30.23 -11.68 14.57
C GLY A 276 29.46 -12.70 13.72
N GLU A 277 28.12 -12.67 13.75
CA GLU A 277 27.27 -13.66 13.08
C GLU A 277 26.68 -13.16 11.77
N PHE A 278 26.39 -11.88 11.68
CA PHE A 278 25.81 -11.26 10.50
C PHE A 278 26.27 -9.82 10.32
N MET A 279 26.18 -9.37 9.10
CA MET A 279 26.35 -7.97 8.72
C MET A 279 25.08 -7.46 8.06
N PHE A 280 24.75 -6.21 8.36
CA PHE A 280 23.55 -5.55 7.88
C PHE A 280 23.89 -4.15 7.41
N PHE A 281 23.36 -3.75 6.25
CA PHE A 281 23.39 -2.37 5.85
C PHE A 281 22.07 -1.96 5.17
N ILE A 282 21.71 -0.70 5.33
CA ILE A 282 20.64 -0.05 4.57
C ILE A 282 21.27 1.06 3.77
N THR A 283 21.01 1.07 2.47
CA THR A 283 21.46 2.13 1.57
C THR A 283 20.37 2.52 0.59
N ARG A 284 20.49 3.69 0.00
CA ARG A 284 19.56 4.13 -1.04
C ARG A 284 19.71 3.25 -2.28
N LEU A 285 18.61 2.68 -2.79
CA LEU A 285 18.59 1.92 -4.05
C LEU A 285 18.13 2.80 -5.21
N THR A 286 16.96 3.43 -5.08
CA THR A 286 16.43 4.37 -6.08
C THR A 286 16.13 5.74 -5.43
N GLU A 287 15.52 6.65 -6.18
CA GLU A 287 15.12 7.95 -5.63
C GLU A 287 14.13 7.79 -4.46
N ASN A 288 13.24 6.79 -4.55
CA ASN A 288 12.14 6.59 -3.62
C ASN A 288 12.28 5.36 -2.73
N THR A 289 13.35 4.57 -2.86
CA THR A 289 13.52 3.33 -2.11
C THR A 289 14.89 3.20 -1.46
N ASN A 290 14.89 2.54 -0.29
CA ASN A 290 16.08 2.06 0.39
C ASN A 290 16.08 0.53 0.36
N LEU A 291 17.26 -0.06 0.18
CA LEU A 291 17.48 -1.50 0.26
C LEU A 291 18.22 -1.83 1.56
N ALA A 292 17.63 -2.71 2.36
CA ALA A 292 18.32 -3.35 3.46
C ALA A 292 18.86 -4.72 3.01
N VAL A 293 20.08 -4.98 3.35
CA VAL A 293 20.81 -6.21 3.01
C VAL A 293 21.27 -6.86 4.31
N VAL A 294 20.90 -8.11 4.50
CA VAL A 294 21.37 -8.97 5.61
C VAL A 294 22.22 -10.09 5.02
N MET A 295 23.44 -10.22 5.49
CA MET A 295 24.38 -11.19 4.96
C MET A 295 25.24 -11.83 6.07
N PRO A 296 25.94 -12.96 5.80
CA PRO A 296 26.86 -13.55 6.73
C PRO A 296 27.95 -12.57 7.19
N GLY A 297 28.57 -12.85 8.31
CA GLY A 297 29.61 -12.01 8.91
C GLY A 297 31.00 -12.11 8.18
N ASP A 298 31.00 -11.85 6.87
CA ASP A 298 32.21 -11.77 6.05
C ASP A 298 32.42 -10.33 5.56
N GLU A 299 33.52 -9.72 6.00
CA GLU A 299 33.80 -8.32 5.69
C GLU A 299 34.15 -8.08 4.21
N ALA A 300 34.81 -9.02 3.55
CA ALA A 300 35.16 -8.91 2.13
C ALA A 300 33.88 -8.99 1.28
N ALA A 301 33.01 -9.96 1.55
CA ALA A 301 31.70 -10.10 0.91
C ALA A 301 30.81 -8.88 1.17
N PHE A 302 30.82 -8.35 2.40
CA PHE A 302 30.07 -7.15 2.77
C PHE A 302 30.47 -5.91 1.95
N ASN A 303 31.78 -5.68 1.81
CA ASN A 303 32.28 -4.55 1.02
C ASN A 303 31.98 -4.73 -0.48
N ALA A 304 32.10 -5.95 -1.02
CA ALA A 304 31.72 -6.27 -2.39
C ALA A 304 30.22 -6.07 -2.62
N ALA A 305 29.37 -6.50 -1.68
CA ALA A 305 27.92 -6.32 -1.76
C ALA A 305 27.52 -4.84 -1.84
N ARG A 306 28.19 -3.97 -1.09
CA ARG A 306 27.93 -2.51 -1.16
C ARG A 306 28.22 -1.94 -2.54
N VAL A 307 29.30 -2.35 -3.17
CA VAL A 307 29.65 -1.94 -4.55
C VAL A 307 28.61 -2.48 -5.54
N ASN A 308 28.25 -3.76 -5.43
CA ASN A 308 27.29 -4.39 -6.33
C ASN A 308 25.90 -3.76 -6.21
N VAL A 309 25.46 -3.38 -5.01
CA VAL A 309 24.20 -2.62 -4.84
C VAL A 309 24.25 -1.26 -5.53
N GLN A 310 25.41 -0.58 -5.52
CA GLN A 310 25.54 0.68 -6.24
C GLN A 310 25.43 0.49 -7.77
N LEU A 311 25.99 -0.59 -8.31
CA LEU A 311 25.85 -0.93 -9.73
C LEU A 311 24.41 -1.31 -10.09
N ALA A 312 23.74 -2.08 -9.23
CA ALA A 312 22.35 -2.50 -9.41
C ALA A 312 21.35 -1.31 -9.43
N ARG A 313 21.71 -0.15 -8.88
CA ARG A 313 20.83 1.03 -8.87
C ARG A 313 20.31 1.44 -10.24
N GLN A 314 21.13 1.28 -11.28
CA GLN A 314 20.75 1.63 -12.66
C GLN A 314 19.62 0.73 -13.16
N GLU A 315 19.69 -0.56 -12.90
CA GLU A 315 18.66 -1.53 -13.29
C GLU A 315 17.33 -1.26 -12.57
N PHE A 316 17.39 -0.98 -11.26
CA PHE A 316 16.19 -0.67 -10.49
C PHE A 316 15.60 0.71 -10.83
N ALA A 317 16.40 1.68 -11.24
CA ALA A 317 15.90 2.98 -11.71
C ALA A 317 15.10 2.84 -13.01
N HIS A 318 15.39 1.87 -13.85
CA HIS A 318 14.64 1.60 -15.08
C HIS A 318 13.24 1.01 -14.81
N LEU A 319 12.99 0.36 -13.68
CA LEU A 319 11.66 -0.10 -13.29
C LEU A 319 10.65 1.05 -13.18
N ASP A 320 11.07 2.20 -12.74
CA ASP A 320 10.25 3.42 -12.73
C ASP A 320 9.86 3.87 -14.15
N ILE A 321 10.58 3.42 -15.17
CA ILE A 321 10.43 3.82 -16.59
C ILE A 321 9.69 2.76 -17.41
N MET A 322 9.84 1.47 -17.10
CA MET A 322 9.27 0.34 -17.88
C MET A 322 7.73 0.28 -17.88
N GLU A 323 7.07 0.89 -16.91
CA GLU A 323 5.60 1.01 -16.92
C GLU A 323 5.05 1.70 -18.17
N LYS A 324 5.89 2.46 -18.89
CA LYS A 324 5.50 3.16 -20.14
C LYS A 324 5.44 2.25 -21.35
N LYS A 325 6.36 1.30 -21.49
CA LYS A 325 6.45 0.43 -22.68
C LYS A 325 5.42 -0.71 -22.69
N GLY A 326 5.14 -1.31 -21.52
CA GLY A 326 4.16 -2.38 -21.41
C GLY A 326 2.73 -1.97 -21.81
N LYS A 327 2.34 -0.71 -21.57
CA LYS A 327 1.01 -0.19 -21.92
C LYS A 327 0.89 0.29 -23.36
N GLU A 328 1.98 0.66 -24.01
CA GLU A 328 1.97 0.95 -25.44
C GLU A 328 1.79 -0.34 -26.24
N VAL A 329 2.40 -1.45 -25.80
CA VAL A 329 2.24 -2.77 -26.42
C VAL A 329 0.81 -3.31 -26.19
N GLN A 330 0.25 -3.14 -24.98
CA GLN A 330 -1.13 -3.58 -24.69
C GLN A 330 -2.16 -2.77 -25.47
N ARG A 331 -1.99 -1.45 -25.59
CA ARG A 331 -2.87 -0.58 -26.40
C ARG A 331 -2.77 -0.86 -27.90
N GLN A 332 -1.58 -1.22 -28.39
CA GLN A 332 -1.41 -1.63 -29.79
C GLN A 332 -2.00 -3.00 -30.06
N ALA A 333 -2.05 -3.90 -29.09
CA ALA A 333 -2.75 -5.17 -29.18
C ALA A 333 -4.28 -4.98 -29.17
N ASP A 334 -4.80 -4.13 -28.27
CA ASP A 334 -6.24 -3.84 -28.16
C ASP A 334 -6.78 -3.07 -29.38
N THR A 335 -5.95 -2.21 -30.01
CA THR A 335 -6.33 -1.52 -31.27
C THR A 335 -6.21 -2.39 -32.51
N ARG A 336 -5.45 -3.48 -32.48
CA ARG A 336 -5.39 -4.46 -33.59
C ARG A 336 -6.48 -5.51 -33.49
N GLY A 337 -7.14 -5.68 -32.34
CA GLY A 337 -8.26 -6.60 -32.12
C GLY A 337 -9.63 -6.04 -32.55
N SER A 338 -9.73 -4.76 -32.90
CA SER A 338 -10.96 -4.11 -33.36
C SER A 338 -10.82 -3.64 -34.81
N ALA A 339 -10.55 -4.58 -35.72
CA ALA A 339 -10.81 -4.37 -37.13
C ALA A 339 -12.30 -4.61 -37.35
N PRO A 340 -13.02 -3.73 -38.06
CA PRO A 340 -14.43 -3.98 -38.39
C PRO A 340 -14.52 -5.18 -39.35
N GLY A 341 -15.38 -6.14 -38.95
CA GLY A 341 -15.73 -7.27 -39.79
C GLY A 341 -16.32 -6.78 -41.11
N GLU A 342 -15.86 -7.39 -42.18
CA GLU A 342 -16.48 -7.34 -43.47
C GLU A 342 -17.90 -7.91 -43.40
N ASP A 343 -18.89 -7.01 -43.42
CA ASP A 343 -20.28 -7.32 -43.76
C ASP A 343 -20.82 -6.16 -44.60
N ASP A 344 -20.55 -6.17 -45.91
CA ASP A 344 -21.31 -5.45 -46.95
C ASP A 344 -20.98 -6.01 -48.33
N VAL A 345 -21.46 -7.23 -48.61
CA VAL A 345 -21.71 -7.72 -49.98
C VAL A 345 -23.02 -8.46 -49.91
N ASP A 346 -24.12 -7.76 -50.17
CA ASP A 346 -25.35 -8.27 -50.79
C ASP A 346 -26.43 -7.17 -50.78
N THR A 347 -26.36 -6.24 -51.72
CA THR A 347 -27.58 -5.51 -52.19
C THR A 347 -27.31 -4.84 -53.53
N ILE A 348 -27.03 -5.62 -54.58
CA ILE A 348 -27.24 -5.18 -55.97
C ILE A 348 -27.83 -6.37 -56.75
N SER A 349 -29.12 -6.61 -56.61
CA SER A 349 -29.82 -7.44 -57.61
C SER A 349 -31.33 -7.39 -57.35
N SER A 350 -31.96 -6.27 -57.62
CA SER A 350 -33.43 -6.25 -57.92
C SER A 350 -33.91 -4.85 -58.32
N GLN A 351 -33.48 -4.37 -59.52
CA GLN A 351 -34.28 -3.35 -60.27
C GLN A 351 -33.91 -3.45 -61.75
N ALA A 352 -34.41 -4.50 -62.40
CA ALA A 352 -34.57 -4.53 -63.83
C ALA A 352 -35.65 -5.55 -64.20
N ARG A 353 -36.93 -5.16 -64.10
CA ARG A 353 -38.09 -5.65 -64.88
C ARG A 353 -39.32 -4.91 -64.39
N LEU A 354 -39.67 -3.89 -65.16
CA LEU A 354 -41.03 -3.67 -65.59
C LEU A 354 -41.12 -2.29 -66.29
N SER A 355 -41.47 -2.43 -67.62
CA SER A 355 -41.88 -1.46 -68.65
C SER A 355 -40.79 -0.68 -69.33
#